data_c3d692437d1a43465d4e0b613e35ab70
#
_entry.id   c3d692437d1a43465d4e0b613e35ab70
#
_cell.length_a   1.000
_cell.length_b   1.000
_cell.length_c   1.000
_cell.angle_alpha   90.00
_cell.angle_beta   90.00
_cell.angle_gamma   90.00
#
_symmetry.space_group_name_H-M   'P 1'
#
loop_
_entity.id
_entity.type
_entity.pdbx_description
1 polymer ?
#
loop_
_entity_poly.entity_id
_entity_poly.type
_entity_poly.pdbx_seq_one_letter_code
_entity_poly.pdbx_strand_id
1 'polypeptide(L)'
;MTRTIFLATMAAMLAACGRPQARLQHARDLALAGHHKTALLEARAILLTLRDERGQKVDAVRRGTLKLAGDLCAVYLDDPRCAASEYRELVKRYPTSAEAFEARVRLGDLDMRIGNVKGALEAWRDQVASAPDRPGADAAQMKIARALLDQGQFHDARTAASELQRRWPRSKLAPAAALLSASSYHLSGRHQDAIAAYDAVERKYHGTQKGAEALFEKGNCLAETGNDEAAVKAYTAALPRHDSPDAVQFALERAERRLLRGSPVNPRNTKAVWDRGYAQGHSSQQ
;
A
#
# COMPACT_ATOMS: atom_id res chain seq x y z
N MET A 1 8.24 47.75 31.88
CA MET A 1 7.36 47.05 30.91
C MET A 1 7.57 45.52 30.82
N THR A 2 8.72 44.99 31.13
CA THR A 2 9.04 43.53 31.03
C THR A 2 8.39 42.66 32.13
N ARG A 3 8.16 43.17 33.34
CA ARG A 3 7.53 42.41 34.45
C ARG A 3 6.01 42.16 34.27
N THR A 4 5.30 43.07 33.64
CA THR A 4 3.86 42.96 33.38
C THR A 4 3.54 41.93 32.27
N ILE A 5 4.40 41.80 31.27
CA ILE A 5 4.23 40.81 30.18
C ILE A 5 4.48 39.38 30.72
N PHE A 6 5.46 39.20 31.62
CA PHE A 6 5.77 37.90 32.21
C PHE A 6 4.67 37.40 33.16
N LEU A 7 4.05 38.29 33.91
CA LEU A 7 2.89 37.98 34.80
C LEU A 7 1.62 37.69 34.01
N ALA A 8 1.39 38.39 32.90
CA ALA A 8 0.26 38.10 32.01
C ALA A 8 0.36 36.76 31.31
N THR A 9 1.57 36.36 30.86
CA THR A 9 1.82 35.06 30.27
C THR A 9 1.74 33.94 31.29
N MET A 10 2.22 34.13 32.52
CA MET A 10 2.07 33.15 33.61
C MET A 10 0.60 33.02 34.09
N ALA A 11 -0.17 34.10 34.17
CA ALA A 11 -1.59 34.06 34.50
C ALA A 11 -2.42 33.41 33.38
N ALA A 12 -2.06 33.61 32.11
CA ALA A 12 -2.67 32.91 30.99
C ALA A 12 -2.31 31.40 30.96
N MET A 13 -1.10 31.02 31.36
CA MET A 13 -0.72 29.62 31.56
C MET A 13 -1.47 28.97 32.73
N LEU A 14 -1.65 29.65 33.85
CA LEU A 14 -2.42 29.14 35.01
C LEU A 14 -3.93 29.06 34.72
N ALA A 15 -4.48 29.97 33.93
CA ALA A 15 -5.89 29.91 33.50
C ALA A 15 -6.12 28.82 32.45
N ALA A 16 -5.14 28.48 31.63
CA ALA A 16 -5.17 27.34 30.71
C ALA A 16 -5.10 26.00 31.46
N CYS A 17 -4.47 25.93 32.61
CA CYS A 17 -4.35 24.71 33.43
C CYS A 17 -5.70 24.13 33.93
N GLY A 18 -6.80 24.91 33.86
CA GLY A 18 -8.11 24.45 34.35
C GLY A 18 -9.10 23.97 33.31
N ARG A 19 -8.89 24.26 32.01
CA ARG A 19 -9.84 23.88 30.95
C ARG A 19 -9.23 22.92 29.97
N PRO A 20 -9.68 21.66 29.92
CA PRO A 20 -9.07 20.62 29.05
C PRO A 20 -8.95 21.04 27.58
N GLN A 21 -9.89 21.84 27.11
CA GLN A 21 -9.89 22.33 25.73
C GLN A 21 -8.79 23.37 25.45
N ALA A 22 -8.51 24.27 26.42
CA ALA A 22 -7.41 25.22 26.31
C ALA A 22 -6.05 24.53 26.39
N ARG A 23 -5.92 23.49 27.22
CA ARG A 23 -4.73 22.64 27.29
C ARG A 23 -4.49 21.88 25.99
N LEU A 24 -5.54 21.33 25.35
CA LEU A 24 -5.41 20.69 24.06
C LEU A 24 -4.94 21.68 22.98
N GLN A 25 -5.45 22.93 23.02
CA GLN A 25 -4.97 23.95 22.08
C GLN A 25 -3.50 24.27 22.33
N HIS A 26 -3.09 24.43 23.58
CA HIS A 26 -1.68 24.63 23.95
C HIS A 26 -0.78 23.49 23.49
N ALA A 27 -1.22 22.24 23.62
CA ALA A 27 -0.48 21.07 23.10
C ALA A 27 -0.31 21.13 21.56
N ARG A 28 -1.33 21.61 20.84
CA ARG A 28 -1.25 21.84 19.39
C ARG A 28 -0.27 22.97 19.04
N ASP A 29 -0.28 24.04 19.79
CA ASP A 29 0.63 25.17 19.59
C ASP A 29 2.09 24.76 19.83
N LEU A 30 2.35 23.94 20.86
CA LEU A 30 3.65 23.32 21.10
C LEU A 30 4.09 22.42 19.92
N ALA A 31 3.17 21.64 19.36
CA ALA A 31 3.44 20.80 18.20
C ALA A 31 3.81 21.63 16.97
N LEU A 32 3.08 22.72 16.72
CA LEU A 32 3.35 23.66 15.62
C LEU A 32 4.68 24.40 15.80
N ALA A 33 5.07 24.68 17.06
CA ALA A 33 6.35 25.29 17.40
C ALA A 33 7.54 24.30 17.33
N GLY A 34 7.31 23.03 16.96
CA GLY A 34 8.35 22.01 16.86
C GLY A 34 8.71 21.33 18.19
N HIS A 35 8.00 21.66 19.29
CA HIS A 35 8.21 21.05 20.61
C HIS A 35 7.44 19.72 20.76
N HIS A 36 7.67 18.77 19.85
CA HIS A 36 6.85 17.57 19.71
C HIS A 36 6.83 16.67 20.95
N LYS A 37 8.00 16.48 21.62
CA LYS A 37 8.04 15.71 22.88
C LYS A 37 7.25 16.35 24.00
N THR A 38 7.34 17.68 24.15
CA THR A 38 6.60 18.44 25.15
C THR A 38 5.10 18.41 24.85
N ALA A 39 4.72 18.55 23.58
CA ALA A 39 3.34 18.44 23.13
C ALA A 39 2.74 17.06 23.44
N LEU A 40 3.52 15.98 23.26
CA LEU A 40 3.08 14.61 23.59
C LEU A 40 2.91 14.43 25.10
N LEU A 41 3.83 14.97 25.91
CA LEU A 41 3.70 14.91 27.37
C LEU A 41 2.44 15.66 27.85
N GLU A 42 2.17 16.85 27.29
CA GLU A 42 0.96 17.61 27.61
C GLU A 42 -0.32 16.87 27.16
N ALA A 43 -0.32 16.28 25.97
CA ALA A 43 -1.43 15.45 25.49
C ALA A 43 -1.72 14.28 26.46
N ARG A 44 -0.70 13.57 26.91
CA ARG A 44 -0.85 12.47 27.87
C ARG A 44 -1.33 12.97 29.25
N ALA A 45 -0.84 14.12 29.70
CA ALA A 45 -1.33 14.74 30.95
C ALA A 45 -2.82 15.09 30.85
N ILE A 46 -3.29 15.60 29.70
CA ILE A 46 -4.72 15.83 29.45
C ILE A 46 -5.50 14.53 29.54
N LEU A 47 -5.05 13.46 28.89
CA LEU A 47 -5.74 12.16 28.93
C LEU A 47 -5.85 11.60 30.35
N LEU A 48 -4.81 11.78 31.16
CA LEU A 48 -4.84 11.39 32.58
C LEU A 48 -5.89 12.19 33.38
N THR A 49 -5.96 13.51 33.20
CA THR A 49 -6.96 14.34 33.88
C THR A 49 -8.39 14.01 33.49
N LEU A 50 -8.59 13.60 32.22
CA LEU A 50 -9.90 13.24 31.69
C LEU A 50 -10.30 11.78 31.95
N ARG A 51 -9.46 10.97 32.61
CA ARG A 51 -9.66 9.52 32.72
C ARG A 51 -11.04 9.12 33.19
N ASP A 52 -11.52 9.74 34.24
CA ASP A 52 -12.79 9.43 34.91
C ASP A 52 -13.91 10.43 34.57
N GLU A 53 -13.61 11.46 33.80
CA GLU A 53 -14.60 12.46 33.40
C GLU A 53 -15.47 11.93 32.24
N ARG A 54 -16.73 12.39 32.21
CA ARG A 54 -17.69 11.99 31.16
C ARG A 54 -18.43 13.20 30.61
N GLY A 55 -18.94 13.09 29.39
CA GLY A 55 -19.75 14.09 28.72
C GLY A 55 -19.24 14.45 27.35
N GLN A 56 -20.13 14.93 26.50
CA GLN A 56 -19.87 15.18 25.09
C GLN A 56 -18.66 16.11 24.82
N LYS A 57 -18.52 17.17 25.66
CA LYS A 57 -17.37 18.10 25.55
C LYS A 57 -16.06 17.43 25.94
N VAL A 58 -16.08 16.60 26.98
CA VAL A 58 -14.92 15.81 27.43
C VAL A 58 -14.51 14.81 26.36
N ASP A 59 -15.47 14.12 25.77
CA ASP A 59 -15.22 13.16 24.70
C ASP A 59 -14.64 13.80 23.44
N ALA A 60 -15.07 15.01 23.09
CA ALA A 60 -14.50 15.77 21.99
C ALA A 60 -13.02 16.12 22.24
N VAL A 61 -12.69 16.57 23.45
CA VAL A 61 -11.29 16.86 23.82
C VAL A 61 -10.47 15.56 23.84
N ARG A 62 -10.99 14.50 24.43
CA ARG A 62 -10.28 13.20 24.50
C ARG A 62 -9.98 12.65 23.12
N ARG A 63 -10.95 12.67 22.17
CA ARG A 63 -10.71 12.26 20.77
C ARG A 63 -9.61 13.07 20.11
N GLY A 64 -9.72 14.41 20.20
CA GLY A 64 -8.71 15.31 19.64
C GLY A 64 -7.33 15.11 20.25
N THR A 65 -7.26 14.81 21.55
CA THR A 65 -5.99 14.57 22.25
C THR A 65 -5.37 13.24 21.87
N LEU A 66 -6.15 12.14 21.80
CA LEU A 66 -5.68 10.83 21.34
C LEU A 66 -5.17 10.90 19.89
N LYS A 67 -5.91 11.61 19.02
CA LYS A 67 -5.47 11.83 17.65
C LYS A 67 -4.15 12.60 17.58
N LEU A 68 -4.04 13.71 18.32
CA LEU A 68 -2.81 14.51 18.39
C LEU A 68 -1.63 13.68 18.88
N ALA A 69 -1.80 12.92 19.96
CA ALA A 69 -0.74 12.05 20.50
C ALA A 69 -0.29 10.99 19.48
N GLY A 70 -1.25 10.34 18.80
CA GLY A 70 -0.96 9.40 17.72
C GLY A 70 -0.21 10.05 16.54
N ASP A 71 -0.65 11.24 16.11
CA ASP A 71 0.00 11.99 15.02
C ASP A 71 1.42 12.42 15.41
N LEU A 72 1.64 12.88 16.64
CA LEU A 72 2.96 13.25 17.14
C LEU A 72 3.92 12.05 17.14
N CYS A 73 3.48 10.89 17.62
CA CYS A 73 4.27 9.67 17.61
C CYS A 73 4.58 9.19 16.19
N ALA A 74 3.59 9.22 15.28
CA ALA A 74 3.72 8.69 13.94
C ALA A 74 4.62 9.53 13.02
N VAL A 75 4.44 10.88 13.10
CA VAL A 75 4.99 11.79 12.08
C VAL A 75 6.30 12.43 12.55
N TYR A 76 6.35 12.83 13.82
CA TYR A 76 7.47 13.66 14.31
C TYR A 76 8.46 12.91 15.19
N LEU A 77 8.01 11.88 15.91
CA LEU A 77 8.87 11.12 16.82
C LEU A 77 9.31 9.78 16.22
N ASP A 78 8.77 9.41 15.07
CA ASP A 78 8.99 8.13 14.38
C ASP A 78 8.87 6.91 15.31
N ASP A 79 7.88 6.95 16.21
CA ASP A 79 7.55 5.86 17.12
C ASP A 79 6.23 5.20 16.71
N PRO A 80 6.27 4.19 15.83
CA PRO A 80 5.07 3.52 15.34
C PRO A 80 4.34 2.74 16.43
N ARG A 81 5.04 2.27 17.49
CA ARG A 81 4.40 1.56 18.60
C ARG A 81 3.58 2.51 19.47
N CYS A 82 4.15 3.66 19.78
CA CYS A 82 3.42 4.73 20.47
C CYS A 82 2.18 5.13 19.65
N ALA A 83 2.34 5.45 18.38
CA ALA A 83 1.26 5.88 17.50
C ALA A 83 0.14 4.82 17.42
N ALA A 84 0.48 3.55 17.23
CA ALA A 84 -0.47 2.46 17.17
C ALA A 84 -1.26 2.31 18.49
N SER A 85 -0.61 2.50 19.63
CA SER A 85 -1.28 2.47 20.95
C SER A 85 -2.34 3.55 21.09
N GLU A 86 -1.99 4.81 20.77
CA GLU A 86 -2.91 5.95 20.89
C GLU A 86 -4.09 5.84 19.90
N TYR A 87 -3.83 5.41 18.67
CA TYR A 87 -4.89 5.21 17.67
C TYR A 87 -5.80 4.02 18.00
N ARG A 88 -5.29 2.91 18.58
CA ARG A 88 -6.15 1.80 19.04
C ARG A 88 -7.08 2.23 20.14
N GLU A 89 -6.60 3.02 21.11
CA GLU A 89 -7.45 3.55 22.17
C GLU A 89 -8.54 4.49 21.61
N LEU A 90 -8.19 5.34 20.64
CA LEU A 90 -9.15 6.21 19.95
C LEU A 90 -10.24 5.40 19.22
N VAL A 91 -9.84 4.40 18.42
CA VAL A 91 -10.76 3.56 17.66
C VAL A 91 -11.66 2.72 18.58
N LYS A 92 -11.08 2.17 19.65
CA LYS A 92 -11.81 1.35 20.63
C LYS A 92 -12.87 2.17 21.37
N ARG A 93 -12.51 3.38 21.80
CA ARG A 93 -13.38 4.22 22.64
C ARG A 93 -14.43 4.99 21.85
N TYR A 94 -14.11 5.36 20.61
CA TYR A 94 -14.95 6.23 19.77
C TYR A 94 -15.10 5.69 18.33
N PRO A 95 -15.61 4.45 18.14
CA PRO A 95 -15.53 3.74 16.86
C PRO A 95 -16.22 4.44 15.68
N THR A 96 -17.18 5.31 15.94
CA THR A 96 -17.97 6.01 14.90
C THR A 96 -17.49 7.45 14.63
N SER A 97 -16.49 7.94 15.37
CA SER A 97 -16.02 9.32 15.22
C SER A 97 -15.18 9.51 13.94
N ALA A 98 -15.12 10.74 13.45
CA ALA A 98 -14.29 11.10 12.31
C ALA A 98 -12.80 10.85 12.59
N GLU A 99 -12.36 11.17 13.81
CA GLU A 99 -10.99 10.96 14.26
C GLU A 99 -10.61 9.47 14.29
N ALA A 100 -11.55 8.61 14.71
CA ALA A 100 -11.33 7.15 14.69
C ALA A 100 -11.25 6.59 13.27
N PHE A 101 -12.02 7.15 12.33
CA PHE A 101 -11.89 6.77 10.93
C PHE A 101 -10.49 7.10 10.38
N GLU A 102 -9.99 8.31 10.61
CA GLU A 102 -8.63 8.70 10.21
C GLU A 102 -7.56 7.84 10.91
N ALA A 103 -7.77 7.53 12.19
CA ALA A 103 -6.87 6.65 12.94
C ALA A 103 -6.79 5.24 12.35
N ARG A 104 -7.92 4.64 11.91
CA ARG A 104 -7.92 3.30 11.27
C ARG A 104 -7.09 3.28 9.99
N VAL A 105 -7.20 4.35 9.17
CA VAL A 105 -6.41 4.47 7.94
C VAL A 105 -4.91 4.34 8.24
N ARG A 106 -4.45 4.99 9.31
CA ARG A 106 -3.04 5.00 9.70
C ARG A 106 -2.63 3.75 10.50
N LEU A 107 -3.54 3.21 11.29
CA LEU A 107 -3.26 2.11 12.19
C LEU A 107 -2.78 0.85 11.46
N GLY A 108 -3.42 0.51 10.34
CA GLY A 108 -3.02 -0.64 9.54
C GLY A 108 -1.59 -0.52 9.01
N ASP A 109 -1.21 0.67 8.54
CA ASP A 109 0.15 0.93 8.04
C ASP A 109 1.19 0.88 9.17
N LEU A 110 0.84 1.40 10.34
CA LEU A 110 1.70 1.33 11.54
C LEU A 110 1.86 -0.09 12.04
N ASP A 111 0.78 -0.86 12.08
CA ASP A 111 0.83 -2.27 12.48
C ASP A 111 1.71 -3.09 11.53
N MET A 112 1.68 -2.82 10.22
CA MET A 112 2.63 -3.41 9.26
C MET A 112 4.08 -3.03 9.58
N ARG A 113 4.35 -1.75 9.88
CA ARG A 113 5.70 -1.28 10.22
C ARG A 113 6.28 -1.94 11.47
N ILE A 114 5.44 -2.29 12.44
CA ILE A 114 5.88 -2.99 13.67
C ILE A 114 5.79 -4.52 13.57
N GLY A 115 5.45 -5.06 12.39
CA GLY A 115 5.34 -6.49 12.14
C GLY A 115 4.05 -7.13 12.66
N ASN A 116 3.08 -6.35 13.09
CA ASN A 116 1.77 -6.83 13.53
C ASN A 116 0.81 -7.00 12.34
N VAL A 117 1.10 -7.98 11.47
CA VAL A 117 0.31 -8.21 10.24
C VAL A 117 -1.16 -8.48 10.55
N LYS A 118 -1.45 -9.23 11.62
CA LYS A 118 -2.84 -9.51 12.03
C LYS A 118 -3.59 -8.21 12.37
N GLY A 119 -3.00 -7.34 13.17
CA GLY A 119 -3.60 -6.04 13.52
C GLY A 119 -3.77 -5.14 12.31
N ALA A 120 -2.83 -5.15 11.36
CA ALA A 120 -2.93 -4.40 10.12
C ALA A 120 -4.12 -4.86 9.26
N LEU A 121 -4.28 -6.17 9.09
CA LEU A 121 -5.41 -6.75 8.35
C LEU A 121 -6.75 -6.43 9.02
N GLU A 122 -6.84 -6.50 10.35
CA GLU A 122 -8.03 -6.12 11.11
C GLU A 122 -8.37 -4.64 10.88
N ALA A 123 -7.40 -3.73 11.05
CA ALA A 123 -7.60 -2.29 10.89
C ALA A 123 -8.07 -1.91 9.48
N TRP A 124 -7.47 -2.48 8.43
CA TRP A 124 -7.88 -2.22 7.05
C TRP A 124 -9.25 -2.84 6.72
N ARG A 125 -9.57 -4.04 7.24
CA ARG A 125 -10.92 -4.65 7.08
C ARG A 125 -11.98 -3.79 7.74
N ASP A 126 -11.73 -3.29 8.94
CA ASP A 126 -12.64 -2.38 9.65
C ASP A 126 -12.82 -1.06 8.89
N GLN A 127 -11.75 -0.54 8.29
CA GLN A 127 -11.83 0.65 7.44
C GLN A 127 -12.75 0.41 6.24
N VAL A 128 -12.53 -0.69 5.50
CA VAL A 128 -13.33 -1.06 4.32
C VAL A 128 -14.79 -1.33 4.69
N ALA A 129 -15.04 -2.00 5.82
CA ALA A 129 -16.38 -2.34 6.27
C ALA A 129 -17.16 -1.11 6.76
N SER A 130 -16.50 -0.22 7.53
CA SER A 130 -17.15 0.95 8.14
C SER A 130 -17.46 2.06 7.15
N ALA A 131 -16.71 2.18 6.05
CA ALA A 131 -16.86 3.28 5.10
C ALA A 131 -16.41 2.89 3.68
N PRO A 132 -17.12 1.97 3.02
CA PRO A 132 -16.73 1.44 1.71
C PRO A 132 -16.72 2.47 0.59
N ASP A 133 -17.54 3.51 0.72
CA ASP A 133 -17.67 4.55 -0.31
C ASP A 133 -16.73 5.75 -0.09
N ARG A 134 -15.96 5.73 1.00
CA ARG A 134 -14.99 6.80 1.24
C ARG A 134 -13.72 6.63 0.40
N PRO A 135 -13.09 7.76 -0.01
CA PRO A 135 -11.80 7.71 -0.68
C PRO A 135 -10.78 6.91 0.15
N GLY A 136 -10.06 6.01 -0.53
CA GLY A 136 -9.04 5.17 0.10
C GLY A 136 -9.53 3.80 0.59
N ALA A 137 -10.82 3.47 0.49
CA ALA A 137 -11.33 2.14 0.79
C ALA A 137 -10.78 1.09 -0.18
N ASP A 138 -10.68 1.42 -1.46
CA ASP A 138 -10.03 0.61 -2.48
C ASP A 138 -8.53 0.41 -2.21
N ALA A 139 -7.84 1.46 -1.73
CA ALA A 139 -6.43 1.36 -1.34
C ALA A 139 -6.24 0.44 -0.12
N ALA A 140 -7.12 0.52 0.88
CA ALA A 140 -7.10 -0.39 2.02
C ALA A 140 -7.34 -1.85 1.57
N GLN A 141 -8.30 -2.08 0.67
CA GLN A 141 -8.56 -3.41 0.11
C GLN A 141 -7.35 -3.96 -0.66
N MET A 142 -6.63 -3.09 -1.39
CA MET A 142 -5.39 -3.49 -2.07
C MET A 142 -4.27 -3.85 -1.08
N LYS A 143 -4.15 -3.13 0.02
CA LYS A 143 -3.20 -3.44 1.10
C LYS A 143 -3.51 -4.79 1.73
N ILE A 144 -4.79 -5.11 1.97
CA ILE A 144 -5.23 -6.42 2.44
C ILE A 144 -4.77 -7.52 1.47
N ALA A 145 -5.07 -7.36 0.18
CA ALA A 145 -4.70 -8.35 -0.84
C ALA A 145 -3.18 -8.57 -0.89
N ARG A 146 -2.39 -7.49 -0.81
CA ARG A 146 -0.93 -7.53 -0.82
C ARG A 146 -0.40 -8.24 0.44
N ALA A 147 -0.85 -7.84 1.61
CA ALA A 147 -0.40 -8.43 2.88
C ALA A 147 -0.72 -9.94 2.96
N LEU A 148 -1.87 -10.36 2.44
CA LEU A 148 -2.24 -11.78 2.36
C LEU A 148 -1.34 -12.54 1.37
N LEU A 149 -0.99 -11.92 0.23
CA LEU A 149 -0.06 -12.50 -0.74
C LEU A 149 1.33 -12.69 -0.12
N ASP A 150 1.84 -11.67 0.57
CA ASP A 150 3.16 -11.69 1.23
C ASP A 150 3.22 -12.72 2.37
N GLN A 151 2.07 -13.07 2.97
CA GLN A 151 1.93 -14.15 3.95
C GLN A 151 1.75 -15.54 3.32
N GLY A 152 1.79 -15.67 2.00
CA GLY A 152 1.53 -16.93 1.30
C GLY A 152 0.07 -17.38 1.35
N GLN A 153 -0.85 -16.54 1.81
CA GLN A 153 -2.30 -16.83 1.85
C GLN A 153 -2.92 -16.55 0.47
N PHE A 154 -2.47 -17.32 -0.53
CA PHE A 154 -2.77 -17.07 -1.94
C PHE A 154 -4.25 -17.05 -2.28
N HIS A 155 -5.05 -17.94 -1.67
CA HIS A 155 -6.50 -17.97 -1.90
C HIS A 155 -7.18 -16.69 -1.40
N ASP A 156 -6.84 -16.28 -0.18
CA ASP A 156 -7.43 -15.09 0.45
C ASP A 156 -6.97 -13.80 -0.24
N ALA A 157 -5.72 -13.77 -0.71
CA ALA A 157 -5.19 -12.68 -1.52
C ALA A 157 -5.99 -12.51 -2.83
N ARG A 158 -6.30 -13.62 -3.52
CA ARG A 158 -7.16 -13.60 -4.72
C ARG A 158 -8.56 -13.11 -4.42
N THR A 159 -9.15 -13.59 -3.33
CA THR A 159 -10.49 -13.17 -2.89
C THR A 159 -10.51 -11.66 -2.62
N ALA A 160 -9.51 -11.14 -1.88
CA ALA A 160 -9.40 -9.72 -1.58
C ALA A 160 -9.19 -8.86 -2.85
N ALA A 161 -8.37 -9.33 -3.80
CA ALA A 161 -8.12 -8.67 -5.07
C ALA A 161 -9.37 -8.67 -5.98
N SER A 162 -10.10 -9.77 -6.03
CA SER A 162 -11.36 -9.88 -6.77
C SER A 162 -12.44 -8.97 -6.20
N GLU A 163 -12.52 -8.88 -4.86
CA GLU A 163 -13.43 -7.97 -4.16
C GLU A 163 -13.15 -6.51 -4.52
N LEU A 164 -11.87 -6.10 -4.62
CA LEU A 164 -11.49 -4.77 -5.08
C LEU A 164 -12.05 -4.51 -6.48
N GLN A 165 -11.81 -5.42 -7.42
CA GLN A 165 -12.27 -5.27 -8.80
C GLN A 165 -13.81 -5.23 -8.92
N ARG A 166 -14.51 -5.99 -8.07
CA ARG A 166 -15.97 -6.04 -8.05
C ARG A 166 -16.60 -4.77 -7.47
N ARG A 167 -16.06 -4.28 -6.32
CA ARG A 167 -16.63 -3.12 -5.61
C ARG A 167 -16.21 -1.79 -6.22
N TRP A 168 -14.98 -1.69 -6.69
CA TRP A 168 -14.41 -0.46 -7.25
C TRP A 168 -13.86 -0.68 -8.66
N PRO A 169 -14.72 -1.04 -9.65
CA PRO A 169 -14.26 -1.38 -11.01
C PRO A 169 -13.57 -0.21 -11.74
N ARG A 170 -13.84 1.04 -11.30
CA ARG A 170 -13.23 2.26 -11.85
C ARG A 170 -12.00 2.72 -11.05
N SER A 171 -11.62 2.01 -10.01
CA SER A 171 -10.41 2.33 -9.25
C SER A 171 -9.17 2.21 -10.14
N LYS A 172 -8.24 3.14 -9.97
CA LYS A 172 -6.90 3.07 -10.59
C LYS A 172 -6.10 1.85 -10.12
N LEU A 173 -6.52 1.23 -9.02
CA LEU A 173 -5.89 0.02 -8.46
C LEU A 173 -6.46 -1.28 -9.04
N ALA A 174 -7.59 -1.23 -9.76
CA ALA A 174 -8.23 -2.43 -10.31
C ALA A 174 -7.30 -3.23 -11.25
N PRO A 175 -6.48 -2.61 -12.13
CA PRO A 175 -5.50 -3.33 -12.93
C PRO A 175 -4.42 -4.04 -12.09
N ALA A 176 -3.91 -3.36 -11.06
CA ALA A 176 -2.92 -3.94 -10.15
C ALA A 176 -3.49 -5.08 -9.30
N ALA A 177 -4.77 -4.98 -8.89
CA ALA A 177 -5.44 -6.07 -8.19
C ALA A 177 -5.64 -7.30 -9.09
N ALA A 178 -5.97 -7.09 -10.37
CA ALA A 178 -6.07 -8.18 -11.34
C ALA A 178 -4.73 -8.90 -11.52
N LEU A 179 -3.65 -8.13 -11.64
CA LEU A 179 -2.29 -8.66 -11.76
C LEU A 179 -1.88 -9.43 -10.49
N LEU A 180 -2.14 -8.87 -9.30
CA LEU A 180 -1.88 -9.56 -8.03
C LEU A 180 -2.61 -10.91 -7.94
N SER A 181 -3.86 -10.95 -8.40
CA SER A 181 -4.63 -12.21 -8.46
C SER A 181 -3.95 -13.25 -9.37
N ALA A 182 -3.46 -12.84 -10.54
CA ALA A 182 -2.72 -13.71 -11.44
C ALA A 182 -1.40 -14.19 -10.83
N SER A 183 -0.62 -13.26 -10.25
CA SER A 183 0.65 -13.59 -9.58
C SER A 183 0.47 -14.57 -8.42
N SER A 184 -0.67 -14.53 -7.72
CA SER A 184 -0.96 -15.46 -6.64
C SER A 184 -1.13 -16.91 -7.10
N TYR A 185 -1.60 -17.14 -8.35
CA TYR A 185 -1.59 -18.48 -8.96
C TYR A 185 -0.16 -18.93 -9.25
N HIS A 186 0.64 -18.05 -9.82
CA HIS A 186 2.05 -18.32 -10.13
C HIS A 186 2.82 -18.69 -8.85
N LEU A 187 2.76 -17.87 -7.81
CA LEU A 187 3.44 -18.10 -6.54
C LEU A 187 2.95 -19.35 -5.80
N SER A 188 1.73 -19.81 -6.06
CA SER A 188 1.20 -21.07 -5.53
C SER A 188 1.51 -22.28 -6.40
N GLY A 189 2.36 -22.15 -7.43
CA GLY A 189 2.75 -23.23 -8.36
C GLY A 189 1.66 -23.64 -9.36
N ARG A 190 0.55 -22.90 -9.43
CA ARG A 190 -0.58 -23.16 -10.34
C ARG A 190 -0.34 -22.51 -11.69
N HIS A 191 0.70 -22.92 -12.39
CA HIS A 191 1.18 -22.27 -13.60
C HIS A 191 0.14 -22.13 -14.72
N GLN A 192 -0.68 -23.16 -14.96
CA GLN A 192 -1.73 -23.09 -15.99
C GLN A 192 -2.78 -22.04 -15.68
N ASP A 193 -3.21 -21.97 -14.41
CA ASP A 193 -4.17 -20.95 -13.96
C ASP A 193 -3.54 -19.55 -14.00
N ALA A 194 -2.24 -19.43 -13.66
CA ALA A 194 -1.51 -18.18 -13.74
C ALA A 194 -1.45 -17.64 -15.17
N ILE A 195 -1.08 -18.49 -16.14
CA ILE A 195 -1.01 -18.14 -17.56
C ILE A 195 -2.39 -17.64 -18.05
N ALA A 196 -3.46 -18.39 -17.74
CA ALA A 196 -4.82 -18.00 -18.11
C ALA A 196 -5.26 -16.66 -17.45
N ALA A 197 -4.86 -16.45 -16.18
CA ALA A 197 -5.16 -15.22 -15.45
C ALA A 197 -4.38 -14.03 -16.03
N TYR A 198 -3.10 -14.16 -16.34
CA TYR A 198 -2.30 -13.12 -17.01
C TYR A 198 -2.86 -12.76 -18.39
N ASP A 199 -3.30 -13.75 -19.18
CA ASP A 199 -4.01 -13.50 -20.44
C ASP A 199 -5.30 -12.69 -20.25
N ALA A 200 -6.04 -12.96 -19.19
CA ALA A 200 -7.23 -12.19 -18.87
C ALA A 200 -6.90 -10.74 -18.48
N VAL A 201 -5.80 -10.52 -17.73
CA VAL A 201 -5.31 -9.19 -17.39
C VAL A 201 -4.88 -8.44 -18.65
N GLU A 202 -4.10 -9.06 -19.52
CA GLU A 202 -3.66 -8.45 -20.79
C GLU A 202 -4.83 -8.05 -21.67
N ARG A 203 -5.79 -8.97 -21.90
CA ARG A 203 -6.99 -8.65 -22.71
C ARG A 203 -7.81 -7.49 -22.14
N LYS A 204 -7.98 -7.44 -20.81
CA LYS A 204 -8.78 -6.39 -20.15
C LYS A 204 -8.07 -5.04 -20.14
N TYR A 205 -6.76 -5.04 -20.02
CA TYR A 205 -5.92 -3.85 -19.89
C TYR A 205 -4.93 -3.73 -21.06
N HIS A 206 -5.35 -4.20 -22.24
CA HIS A 206 -4.53 -4.15 -23.45
C HIS A 206 -3.98 -2.76 -23.72
N GLY A 207 -2.73 -2.69 -24.16
CA GLY A 207 -2.07 -1.43 -24.49
C GLY A 207 -1.68 -0.56 -23.28
N THR A 208 -1.94 -0.99 -22.05
CA THR A 208 -1.49 -0.31 -20.85
C THR A 208 -0.20 -0.94 -20.31
N GLN A 209 0.48 -0.19 -19.44
CA GLN A 209 1.63 -0.69 -18.69
C GLN A 209 1.30 -1.97 -17.89
N LYS A 210 0.12 -2.05 -17.26
CA LYS A 210 -0.29 -3.26 -16.51
C LYS A 210 -0.59 -4.46 -17.40
N GLY A 211 -1.02 -4.24 -18.63
CA GLY A 211 -1.10 -5.30 -19.64
C GLY A 211 0.28 -5.81 -20.04
N ALA A 212 1.24 -4.92 -20.22
CA ALA A 212 2.63 -5.29 -20.52
C ALA A 212 3.31 -6.05 -19.36
N GLU A 213 3.08 -5.61 -18.12
CA GLU A 213 3.54 -6.30 -16.91
C GLU A 213 2.94 -7.73 -16.82
N ALA A 214 1.65 -7.89 -17.16
CA ALA A 214 1.02 -9.21 -17.21
C ALA A 214 1.65 -10.12 -18.28
N LEU A 215 2.00 -9.58 -19.45
CA LEU A 215 2.72 -10.34 -20.49
C LEU A 215 4.12 -10.76 -20.04
N PHE A 216 4.83 -9.88 -19.34
CA PHE A 216 6.15 -10.19 -18.79
C PHE A 216 6.08 -11.33 -17.76
N GLU A 217 5.17 -11.23 -16.81
CA GLU A 217 4.97 -12.26 -15.78
C GLU A 217 4.45 -13.59 -16.38
N LYS A 218 3.61 -13.53 -17.40
CA LYS A 218 3.23 -14.72 -18.19
C LYS A 218 4.45 -15.35 -18.83
N GLY A 219 5.35 -14.55 -19.40
CA GLY A 219 6.61 -15.01 -19.97
C GLY A 219 7.48 -15.71 -18.94
N ASN A 220 7.59 -15.17 -17.72
CA ASN A 220 8.30 -15.79 -16.61
C ASN A 220 7.71 -17.17 -16.27
N CYS A 221 6.40 -17.25 -16.11
CA CYS A 221 5.69 -18.49 -15.80
C CYS A 221 5.88 -19.56 -16.92
N LEU A 222 5.82 -19.15 -18.18
CA LEU A 222 6.08 -20.04 -19.34
C LEU A 222 7.52 -20.53 -19.37
N ALA A 223 8.48 -19.66 -19.10
CA ALA A 223 9.89 -19.99 -19.04
C ALA A 223 10.25 -20.95 -17.90
N GLU A 224 9.60 -20.81 -16.75
CA GLU A 224 9.73 -21.74 -15.61
C GLU A 224 9.17 -23.13 -15.91
N THR A 225 8.11 -23.20 -16.73
CA THR A 225 7.53 -24.46 -17.16
C THR A 225 8.19 -25.07 -18.40
N GLY A 226 9.29 -24.47 -18.89
CA GLY A 226 10.08 -24.95 -20.04
C GLY A 226 9.47 -24.62 -21.40
N ASN A 227 8.41 -23.80 -21.46
CA ASN A 227 7.82 -23.37 -22.72
C ASN A 227 8.49 -22.08 -23.22
N ASP A 228 9.78 -22.20 -23.58
CA ASP A 228 10.59 -21.04 -23.95
C ASP A 228 10.10 -20.36 -25.25
N GLU A 229 9.51 -21.10 -26.20
CA GLU A 229 8.92 -20.49 -27.39
C GLU A 229 7.77 -19.54 -27.09
N ALA A 230 6.86 -19.95 -26.21
CA ALA A 230 5.75 -19.12 -25.80
C ALA A 230 6.23 -17.95 -24.89
N ALA A 231 7.28 -18.19 -24.08
CA ALA A 231 7.89 -17.15 -23.24
C ALA A 231 8.50 -16.03 -24.11
N VAL A 232 9.24 -16.36 -25.17
CA VAL A 232 9.80 -15.39 -26.14
C VAL A 232 8.68 -14.52 -26.74
N LYS A 233 7.57 -15.15 -27.17
CA LYS A 233 6.42 -14.39 -27.71
C LYS A 233 5.83 -13.42 -26.68
N ALA A 234 5.71 -13.86 -25.44
CA ALA A 234 5.16 -13.04 -24.36
C ALA A 234 6.07 -11.85 -24.01
N TYR A 235 7.39 -12.07 -23.88
CA TYR A 235 8.37 -11.02 -23.63
C TYR A 235 8.45 -10.00 -24.77
N THR A 236 8.47 -10.47 -26.01
CA THR A 236 8.47 -9.58 -27.19
C THR A 236 7.23 -8.68 -27.20
N ALA A 237 6.06 -9.20 -26.82
CA ALA A 237 4.84 -8.40 -26.73
C ALA A 237 4.84 -7.43 -25.54
N ALA A 238 5.53 -7.76 -24.45
CA ALA A 238 5.65 -6.90 -23.26
C ALA A 238 6.58 -5.68 -23.50
N LEU A 239 7.67 -5.90 -24.24
CA LEU A 239 8.81 -4.97 -24.36
C LEU A 239 8.44 -3.52 -24.71
N PRO A 240 7.51 -3.22 -25.64
CA PRO A 240 7.25 -1.82 -26.03
C PRO A 240 6.60 -0.93 -24.95
N ARG A 241 6.01 -1.51 -23.90
CA ARG A 241 5.21 -0.78 -22.91
C ARG A 241 5.52 -1.14 -21.45
N HIS A 242 6.54 -1.97 -21.23
CA HIS A 242 6.96 -2.34 -19.89
C HIS A 242 7.84 -1.25 -19.28
N ASP A 243 7.67 -0.95 -17.97
CA ASP A 243 8.44 0.09 -17.28
C ASP A 243 9.94 -0.18 -17.20
N SER A 244 10.33 -1.45 -17.28
CA SER A 244 11.71 -1.89 -17.24
C SER A 244 12.04 -2.69 -18.52
N PRO A 245 12.22 -2.04 -19.66
CA PRO A 245 12.50 -2.72 -20.93
C PRO A 245 13.77 -3.56 -20.87
N ASP A 246 14.79 -3.12 -20.13
CA ASP A 246 16.04 -3.88 -19.96
C ASP A 246 15.82 -5.22 -19.26
N ALA A 247 14.94 -5.28 -18.26
CA ALA A 247 14.60 -6.53 -17.58
C ALA A 247 13.87 -7.50 -18.53
N VAL A 248 12.96 -6.98 -19.35
CA VAL A 248 12.24 -7.75 -20.36
C VAL A 248 13.22 -8.26 -21.43
N GLN A 249 14.12 -7.40 -21.91
CA GLN A 249 15.13 -7.75 -22.90
C GLN A 249 16.06 -8.87 -22.38
N PHE A 250 16.53 -8.75 -21.14
CA PHE A 250 17.34 -9.78 -20.49
C PHE A 250 16.62 -11.12 -20.40
N ALA A 251 15.34 -11.12 -20.00
CA ALA A 251 14.52 -12.33 -19.92
C ALA A 251 14.27 -12.95 -21.30
N LEU A 252 14.02 -12.13 -22.33
CA LEU A 252 13.86 -12.52 -23.72
C LEU A 252 15.11 -13.22 -24.23
N GLU A 253 16.28 -12.59 -24.14
CA GLU A 253 17.55 -13.18 -24.59
C GLU A 253 17.90 -14.50 -23.88
N ARG A 254 17.53 -14.60 -22.59
CA ARG A 254 17.71 -15.82 -21.82
C ARG A 254 16.82 -16.95 -22.32
N ALA A 255 15.58 -16.68 -22.68
CA ALA A 255 14.64 -17.65 -23.25
C ALA A 255 15.07 -18.06 -24.65
N GLU A 256 15.51 -17.13 -25.52
CA GLU A 256 16.06 -17.40 -26.84
C GLU A 256 17.31 -18.30 -26.78
N ARG A 257 18.24 -18.03 -25.87
CA ARG A 257 19.42 -18.88 -25.66
C ARG A 257 19.06 -20.31 -25.22
N ARG A 258 17.97 -20.51 -24.45
CA ARG A 258 17.50 -21.86 -24.10
C ARG A 258 16.91 -22.58 -25.29
N LEU A 259 16.12 -21.89 -26.12
CA LEU A 259 15.60 -22.43 -27.38
C LEU A 259 16.71 -22.91 -28.32
N LEU A 260 17.77 -22.10 -28.46
CA LEU A 260 18.91 -22.46 -29.30
C LEU A 260 19.68 -23.70 -28.80
N ARG A 261 19.74 -23.89 -27.48
CA ARG A 261 20.41 -25.07 -26.86
C ARG A 261 19.55 -26.33 -26.93
N GLY A 262 18.23 -26.19 -26.84
CA GLY A 262 17.28 -27.31 -26.87
C GLY A 262 16.90 -27.77 -28.29
N SER A 263 17.16 -26.96 -29.31
CA SER A 263 16.96 -27.39 -30.71
C SER A 263 18.09 -28.30 -31.14
N PRO A 264 17.81 -29.49 -31.71
CA PRO A 264 18.83 -30.27 -32.40
C PRO A 264 19.42 -29.36 -33.49
N VAL A 265 20.70 -29.07 -33.34
CA VAL A 265 21.43 -28.10 -34.16
C VAL A 265 21.29 -28.47 -35.64
N ASN A 266 20.39 -27.77 -36.34
CA ASN A 266 20.45 -27.69 -37.78
C ASN A 266 21.21 -26.40 -38.13
N PRO A 267 22.50 -26.48 -38.53
CA PRO A 267 23.34 -25.31 -38.82
C PRO A 267 22.76 -24.36 -39.89
N ARG A 268 21.77 -24.81 -40.65
CA ARG A 268 21.11 -24.04 -41.71
C ARG A 268 19.98 -23.11 -41.16
N ASN A 269 19.53 -23.29 -39.93
CA ASN A 269 18.43 -22.46 -39.35
C ASN A 269 18.93 -21.30 -38.49
N THR A 270 20.19 -21.32 -38.07
CA THR A 270 20.75 -20.23 -37.25
C THR A 270 20.81 -18.89 -38.01
N LYS A 271 21.09 -18.93 -39.31
CA LYS A 271 21.14 -17.72 -40.14
C LYS A 271 19.76 -17.06 -40.34
N ALA A 272 18.69 -17.85 -40.49
CA ALA A 272 17.35 -17.36 -40.74
C ALA A 272 16.68 -16.75 -39.48
N VAL A 273 17.13 -17.08 -38.25
CA VAL A 273 16.66 -16.47 -37.00
C VAL A 273 17.35 -15.13 -36.78
N TRP A 274 18.65 -15.03 -37.10
CA TRP A 274 19.40 -13.78 -37.01
C TRP A 274 18.97 -12.76 -38.07
N ASP A 275 18.72 -13.19 -39.31
CA ASP A 275 18.30 -12.29 -40.40
C ASP A 275 16.89 -11.72 -40.19
N ARG A 276 15.99 -12.40 -39.47
CA ARG A 276 14.65 -11.90 -39.12
C ARG A 276 14.66 -10.87 -37.98
N GLY A 277 15.56 -10.99 -37.04
CA GLY A 277 15.70 -10.03 -35.92
C GLY A 277 16.31 -8.69 -36.36
N TYR A 278 17.26 -8.72 -37.29
CA TYR A 278 17.95 -7.52 -37.77
C TYR A 278 17.18 -6.78 -38.88
N ALA A 279 16.34 -7.45 -39.65
CA ALA A 279 15.58 -6.81 -40.76
C ALA A 279 14.43 -5.94 -40.26
N GLN A 280 13.93 -6.13 -39.05
CA GLN A 280 12.85 -5.31 -38.45
C GLN A 280 13.35 -4.10 -37.67
N GLY A 281 14.65 -4.03 -37.36
CA GLY A 281 15.25 -2.93 -36.57
C GLY A 281 15.75 -1.72 -37.37
N HIS A 282 15.86 -1.82 -38.70
CA HIS A 282 16.52 -0.82 -39.54
C HIS A 282 15.64 -0.17 -40.63
N SER A 283 14.31 -0.38 -40.64
CA SER A 283 13.42 0.26 -41.63
C SER A 283 12.68 1.49 -41.12
N SER A 284 13.09 2.09 -40.00
CA SER A 284 12.46 3.32 -39.45
C SER A 284 13.41 4.51 -39.30
N GLN A 285 14.51 4.57 -40.08
CA GLN A 285 15.28 5.80 -40.29
C GLN A 285 15.64 5.97 -41.76
N GLN A 286 14.71 6.49 -42.51
CA GLN A 286 14.94 7.33 -43.71
C GLN A 286 13.75 8.26 -43.89
#